data_92f7ccdaffb3346503e5c517eff1ea4a
#
_entry.id   92f7ccdaffb3346503e5c517eff1ea4a
#
_cell.length_a   1.000
_cell.length_b   1.000
_cell.length_c   1.000
_cell.angle_alpha   90.00
_cell.angle_beta   90.00
_cell.angle_gamma   90.00
#
_symmetry.space_group_name_H-M   'P 1'
#
loop_
_entity.id
_entity.type
_entity.pdbx_description
1 polymer ?
#
loop_
_entity_poly.entity_id
_entity_poly.type
_entity_poly.pdbx_seq_one_letter_code
_entity_poly.pdbx_strand_id
1 'polypeptide(L)'
;MIHIENIKLYRNEKLILDRLNWQVEKNQHWAILGLNGSGKTTLLKVINGYIWPNEGKVQVLGETYGETYIPKLRRRIGWVSNAMIDNLNWQDNAIEIVLSGKFGALRLFEEVSEAEIEEAVRIMKQFNCDHLANKTFEYLSQGERQRIQISRAIMANPDILILDEPCGGLDIIERENLLQTIEQIAGRENCPTLIYVTHHVEEILPCFQHVLLMKDGKDAATGTREQILTEPVLSNFFGRDVSLQIQRDRAWIAVK
;
A
#
# COMPACT_ATOMS: atom_id res chain seq x y z
N MET A 1 12.65 9.04 -3.25
CA MET A 1 11.19 8.94 -3.44
C MET A 1 10.42 9.50 -2.23
N ILE A 2 10.66 8.95 -1.04
CA ILE A 2 10.08 9.43 0.22
C ILE A 2 11.22 9.74 1.15
N HIS A 3 11.16 10.90 1.82
CA HIS A 3 12.13 11.31 2.82
C HIS A 3 11.38 11.91 4.01
N ILE A 4 11.48 11.26 5.15
CA ILE A 4 10.80 11.62 6.40
C ILE A 4 11.86 11.77 7.48
N GLU A 5 11.93 12.96 8.10
CA GLU A 5 12.91 13.30 9.12
C GLU A 5 12.23 13.74 10.41
N ASN A 6 12.46 13.02 11.49
CA ASN A 6 12.06 13.34 12.87
C ASN A 6 10.61 13.80 13.01
N ILE A 7 9.68 13.18 12.28
CA ILE A 7 8.28 13.62 12.35
C ILE A 7 7.67 13.24 13.69
N LYS A 8 6.95 14.22 14.27
CA LYS A 8 6.03 13.99 15.39
C LYS A 8 4.62 14.37 14.98
N LEU A 9 3.67 13.56 15.39
CA LEU A 9 2.25 13.82 15.12
C LEU A 9 1.42 13.54 16.36
N TYR A 10 0.67 14.56 16.78
CA TYR A 10 -0.28 14.49 17.88
C TYR A 10 -1.72 14.50 17.33
N ARG A 11 -2.58 13.75 17.97
CA ARG A 11 -4.03 13.76 17.72
C ARG A 11 -4.77 13.70 19.05
N ASN A 12 -5.58 14.71 19.34
CA ASN A 12 -6.26 14.85 20.62
C ASN A 12 -5.28 14.65 21.79
N GLU A 13 -4.18 15.40 21.79
CA GLU A 13 -3.10 15.36 22.80
C GLU A 13 -2.33 14.04 22.91
N LYS A 14 -2.73 13.01 22.16
CA LYS A 14 -2.02 11.73 22.11
C LYS A 14 -0.96 11.76 21.03
N LEU A 15 0.27 11.41 21.39
CA LEU A 15 1.38 11.22 20.46
C LEU A 15 1.12 9.94 19.63
N ILE A 16 1.00 10.09 18.32
CA ILE A 16 0.72 8.98 17.39
C ILE A 16 1.96 8.56 16.62
N LEU A 17 2.78 9.55 16.18
CA LEU A 17 4.10 9.30 15.59
C LEU A 17 5.13 10.07 16.42
N ASP A 18 6.23 9.40 16.79
CA ASP A 18 7.26 9.94 17.66
C ASP A 18 8.65 9.84 17.04
N ARG A 19 9.13 10.96 16.50
CA ARG A 19 10.46 11.10 15.88
C ARG A 19 10.76 10.04 14.83
N LEU A 20 9.74 9.69 14.04
CA LEU A 20 9.85 8.69 12.98
C LEU A 20 10.73 9.21 11.85
N ASN A 21 11.68 8.38 11.41
CA ASN A 21 12.55 8.61 10.26
C ASN A 21 12.37 7.48 9.24
N TRP A 22 12.25 7.82 7.97
CA TRP A 22 12.16 6.81 6.92
C TRP A 22 12.57 7.39 5.57
N GLN A 23 13.37 6.62 4.84
CA GLN A 23 13.83 7.00 3.51
C GLN A 23 13.57 5.86 2.52
N VAL A 24 12.98 6.20 1.39
CA VAL A 24 12.70 5.29 0.27
C VAL A 24 13.31 5.88 -0.98
N GLU A 25 14.20 5.14 -1.61
CA GLU A 25 14.80 5.52 -2.89
C GLU A 25 13.96 5.00 -4.07
N LYS A 26 14.24 5.52 -5.26
CA LYS A 26 13.57 5.07 -6.49
C LYS A 26 13.88 3.59 -6.74
N ASN A 27 12.88 2.83 -7.17
CA ASN A 27 12.96 1.40 -7.47
C ASN A 27 13.24 0.50 -6.24
N GLN A 28 13.09 1.01 -5.03
CA GLN A 28 13.07 0.20 -3.82
C GLN A 28 11.63 -0.15 -3.45
N HIS A 29 11.31 -1.44 -3.38
CA HIS A 29 10.04 -1.90 -2.86
C HIS A 29 10.16 -2.17 -1.35
N TRP A 30 9.21 -1.67 -0.58
CA TRP A 30 9.23 -1.72 0.87
C TRP A 30 8.01 -2.44 1.44
N ALA A 31 8.24 -3.24 2.47
CA ALA A 31 7.19 -3.68 3.37
C ALA A 31 7.22 -2.88 4.68
N ILE A 32 6.06 -2.48 5.17
CA ILE A 32 5.88 -1.89 6.50
C ILE A 32 5.17 -2.92 7.36
N LEU A 33 5.88 -3.49 8.33
CA LEU A 33 5.33 -4.45 9.28
C LEU A 33 5.07 -3.77 10.62
N GLY A 34 3.87 -3.96 11.17
CA GLY A 34 3.53 -3.41 12.48
C GLY A 34 2.21 -3.94 13.00
N LEU A 35 2.10 -4.10 14.30
CA LEU A 35 0.85 -4.49 14.95
C LEU A 35 -0.24 -3.43 14.77
N ASN A 36 -1.48 -3.80 15.04
CA ASN A 36 -2.59 -2.84 15.01
C ASN A 36 -2.34 -1.72 16.04
N GLY A 37 -2.59 -0.48 15.63
CA GLY A 37 -2.32 0.70 16.45
C GLY A 37 -0.87 1.19 16.45
N SER A 38 0.07 0.58 15.71
CA SER A 38 1.47 1.02 15.65
C SER A 38 1.70 2.33 14.89
N GLY A 39 0.67 2.89 14.23
CA GLY A 39 0.77 4.16 13.49
C GLY A 39 0.87 4.03 11.96
N LYS A 40 0.85 2.82 11.38
CA LYS A 40 1.00 2.57 9.93
C LYS A 40 0.08 3.45 9.07
N THR A 41 -1.23 3.33 9.27
CA THR A 41 -2.22 4.12 8.51
C THR A 41 -2.05 5.62 8.72
N THR A 42 -1.58 6.05 9.89
CA THR A 42 -1.27 7.47 10.15
C THR A 42 -0.07 7.92 9.33
N LEU A 43 0.99 7.11 9.27
CA LEU A 43 2.14 7.36 8.41
C LEU A 43 1.73 7.46 6.93
N LEU A 44 0.87 6.54 6.46
CA LEU A 44 0.35 6.60 5.09
C LEU A 44 -0.45 7.87 4.81
N LYS A 45 -1.27 8.33 5.78
CA LYS A 45 -1.99 9.60 5.67
C LYS A 45 -1.04 10.80 5.60
N VAL A 46 0.10 10.74 6.31
CA VAL A 46 1.15 11.78 6.18
C VAL A 46 1.76 11.72 4.79
N ILE A 47 2.18 10.55 4.29
CA ILE A 47 2.78 10.40 2.95
C ILE A 47 1.83 10.87 1.83
N ASN A 48 0.52 10.68 1.99
CA ASN A 48 -0.48 11.14 1.05
C ASN A 48 -0.91 12.61 1.28
N GLY A 49 -0.33 13.32 2.27
CA GLY A 49 -0.66 14.69 2.58
C GLY A 49 -2.09 14.93 3.10
N TYR A 50 -2.75 13.90 3.63
CA TYR A 50 -4.05 14.05 4.31
C TYR A 50 -3.90 14.60 5.73
N ILE A 51 -2.76 14.34 6.35
CA ILE A 51 -2.42 14.83 7.69
C ILE A 51 -1.00 15.38 7.64
N TRP A 52 -0.78 16.49 8.34
CA TRP A 52 0.52 17.12 8.44
C TRP A 52 1.13 16.83 9.81
N PRO A 53 2.43 16.49 9.89
CA PRO A 53 3.09 16.35 11.17
C PRO A 53 3.18 17.69 11.90
N ASN A 54 3.24 17.64 13.22
CA ASN A 54 3.43 18.82 14.06
C ASN A 54 4.89 19.28 14.06
N GLU A 55 5.82 18.33 13.93
CA GLU A 55 7.26 18.58 13.87
C GLU A 55 7.91 17.67 12.82
N GLY A 56 9.10 18.05 12.36
CA GLY A 56 9.90 17.30 11.39
C GLY A 56 9.64 17.72 9.96
N LYS A 57 10.21 16.95 9.01
CA LYS A 57 10.14 17.26 7.58
C LYS A 57 9.60 16.06 6.80
N VAL A 58 8.80 16.33 5.78
CA VAL A 58 8.29 15.34 4.85
C VAL A 58 8.53 15.82 3.43
N GLN A 59 9.18 14.99 2.65
CA GLN A 59 9.34 15.16 1.22
C GLN A 59 8.90 13.88 0.50
N VAL A 60 8.04 14.01 -0.51
CA VAL A 60 7.56 12.90 -1.32
C VAL A 60 7.63 13.26 -2.79
N LEU A 61 8.24 12.40 -3.60
CA LEU A 61 8.43 12.61 -5.05
C LEU A 61 9.15 13.92 -5.39
N GLY A 62 10.07 14.36 -4.51
CA GLY A 62 10.79 15.64 -4.65
C GLY A 62 10.02 16.86 -4.14
N GLU A 63 8.78 16.71 -3.72
CA GLU A 63 7.91 17.78 -3.25
C GLU A 63 7.97 17.90 -1.72
N THR A 64 8.35 19.06 -1.22
CA THR A 64 8.40 19.33 0.23
C THR A 64 7.05 19.80 0.74
N TYR A 65 6.59 19.22 1.84
CA TYR A 65 5.32 19.59 2.46
C TYR A 65 5.41 21.00 3.06
N GLY A 66 4.40 21.82 2.76
CA GLY A 66 4.38 23.27 3.08
C GLY A 66 4.68 24.15 1.87
N GLU A 67 5.36 23.61 0.84
CA GLU A 67 5.77 24.35 -0.36
C GLU A 67 5.10 23.84 -1.64
N THR A 68 4.34 22.74 -1.56
CA THR A 68 3.79 22.06 -2.73
C THR A 68 2.25 22.01 -2.77
N TYR A 69 1.72 21.83 -3.98
CA TYR A 69 0.29 21.63 -4.20
C TYR A 69 -0.08 20.16 -4.04
N ILE A 70 -0.48 19.78 -2.85
CA ILE A 70 -0.78 18.40 -2.45
C ILE A 70 -1.75 17.65 -3.39
N PRO A 71 -2.84 18.24 -3.93
CA PRO A 71 -3.71 17.52 -4.87
C PRO A 71 -2.99 17.00 -6.12
N LYS A 72 -1.98 17.73 -6.63
CA LYS A 72 -1.15 17.27 -7.76
C LYS A 72 -0.25 16.11 -7.34
N LEU A 73 0.33 16.17 -6.15
CA LEU A 73 1.15 15.09 -5.61
C LEU A 73 0.34 13.80 -5.43
N ARG A 74 -0.88 13.89 -4.89
CA ARG A 74 -1.76 12.72 -4.67
C ARG A 74 -2.08 11.94 -5.94
N ARG A 75 -2.18 12.60 -7.09
CA ARG A 75 -2.42 11.92 -8.38
C ARG A 75 -1.28 11.00 -8.78
N ARG A 76 -0.09 11.21 -8.23
CA ARG A 76 1.12 10.40 -8.48
C ARG A 76 1.29 9.27 -7.46
N ILE A 77 0.38 9.16 -6.46
CA ILE A 77 0.40 8.15 -5.42
C ILE A 77 -0.89 7.34 -5.51
N GLY A 78 -0.80 6.10 -5.95
CA GLY A 78 -1.88 5.14 -5.83
C GLY A 78 -1.97 4.64 -4.39
N TRP A 79 -3.14 4.74 -3.77
CA TRP A 79 -3.36 4.21 -2.43
C TRP A 79 -4.58 3.30 -2.44
N VAL A 80 -4.36 2.04 -2.08
CA VAL A 80 -5.39 1.01 -1.95
C VAL A 80 -5.51 0.66 -0.49
N SER A 81 -6.69 0.84 0.08
CA SER A 81 -7.01 0.44 1.46
C SER A 81 -8.49 0.10 1.58
N ASN A 82 -8.84 -0.74 2.54
CA ASN A 82 -10.23 -1.09 2.80
C ASN A 82 -11.09 0.14 3.15
N ALA A 83 -10.53 1.13 3.86
CA ALA A 83 -11.23 2.38 4.17
C ALA A 83 -11.58 3.24 2.94
N MET A 84 -10.92 3.02 1.80
CA MET A 84 -11.27 3.72 0.55
C MET A 84 -12.43 3.07 -0.20
N ILE A 85 -12.72 1.79 0.05
CA ILE A 85 -13.86 1.08 -0.57
C ILE A 85 -15.16 1.78 -0.24
N ASP A 86 -15.33 2.20 1.02
CA ASP A 86 -16.56 2.82 1.51
C ASP A 86 -16.85 4.18 0.85
N ASN A 87 -15.85 4.78 0.21
CA ASN A 87 -16.00 6.05 -0.50
C ASN A 87 -16.31 5.89 -1.99
N LEU A 88 -16.22 4.67 -2.54
CA LEU A 88 -16.57 4.39 -3.93
C LEU A 88 -18.09 4.31 -4.09
N ASN A 89 -18.57 4.60 -5.29
CA ASN A 89 -19.99 4.39 -5.58
C ASN A 89 -20.25 2.91 -5.90
N TRP A 90 -20.95 2.24 -5.02
CA TRP A 90 -21.20 0.80 -5.11
C TRP A 90 -22.13 0.40 -6.26
N GLN A 91 -22.85 1.37 -6.85
CA GLN A 91 -23.74 1.17 -7.99
C GLN A 91 -23.03 1.28 -9.34
N ASP A 92 -21.78 1.77 -9.36
CA ASP A 92 -21.01 1.85 -10.59
C ASP A 92 -20.49 0.47 -11.01
N ASN A 93 -20.31 0.24 -12.30
CA ASN A 93 -19.70 -0.97 -12.80
C ASN A 93 -18.20 -1.00 -12.51
N ALA A 94 -17.62 -2.19 -12.43
CA ALA A 94 -16.21 -2.37 -12.11
C ALA A 94 -15.29 -1.59 -13.07
N ILE A 95 -15.60 -1.53 -14.35
CA ILE A 95 -14.81 -0.77 -15.33
C ILE A 95 -14.89 0.74 -15.08
N GLU A 96 -16.03 1.27 -14.69
CA GLU A 96 -16.20 2.71 -14.37
C GLU A 96 -15.37 3.09 -13.15
N ILE A 97 -15.31 2.20 -12.15
CA ILE A 97 -14.44 2.37 -10.99
C ILE A 97 -12.98 2.39 -11.41
N VAL A 98 -12.53 1.48 -12.27
CA VAL A 98 -11.14 1.47 -12.76
C VAL A 98 -10.84 2.75 -13.51
N LEU A 99 -11.69 3.16 -14.46
CA LEU A 99 -11.54 4.38 -15.25
C LEU A 99 -11.47 5.65 -14.38
N SER A 100 -12.26 5.72 -13.29
CA SER A 100 -12.24 6.85 -12.38
C SER A 100 -10.86 7.10 -11.75
N GLY A 101 -10.02 6.05 -11.69
CA GLY A 101 -8.65 6.13 -11.19
C GLY A 101 -7.77 7.08 -12.00
N LYS A 102 -7.93 7.12 -13.31
CA LYS A 102 -7.18 8.01 -14.21
C LYS A 102 -7.37 9.50 -13.86
N PHE A 103 -8.58 9.84 -13.44
CA PHE A 103 -8.94 11.23 -13.09
C PHE A 103 -8.72 11.54 -11.62
N GLY A 104 -8.30 10.56 -10.80
CA GLY A 104 -8.17 10.69 -9.36
C GLY A 104 -9.51 10.93 -8.65
N ALA A 105 -10.62 10.57 -9.31
CA ALA A 105 -11.99 10.76 -8.83
C ALA A 105 -12.52 9.49 -8.15
N LEU A 106 -13.52 9.64 -7.27
CA LEU A 106 -14.21 8.51 -6.62
C LEU A 106 -15.34 7.95 -7.50
N ARG A 107 -15.74 8.71 -8.49
CA ARG A 107 -16.75 8.35 -9.48
C ARG A 107 -16.34 8.91 -10.85
N LEU A 108 -16.70 8.21 -11.90
CA LEU A 108 -16.47 8.65 -13.28
C LEU A 108 -17.54 9.67 -13.68
N PHE A 109 -17.12 10.88 -14.03
CA PHE A 109 -17.99 11.94 -14.56
C PHE A 109 -17.53 12.41 -15.94
N GLU A 110 -16.30 12.10 -16.30
CA GLU A 110 -15.68 12.50 -17.55
C GLU A 110 -16.06 11.54 -18.69
N GLU A 111 -16.16 12.07 -19.89
CA GLU A 111 -16.23 11.25 -21.09
C GLU A 111 -14.90 10.52 -21.28
N VAL A 112 -14.96 9.23 -21.56
CA VAL A 112 -13.78 8.39 -21.76
C VAL A 112 -13.67 7.98 -23.23
N SER A 113 -12.47 8.00 -23.75
CA SER A 113 -12.17 7.53 -25.10
C SER A 113 -12.11 6.00 -25.17
N GLU A 114 -12.25 5.44 -26.38
CA GLU A 114 -12.08 4.00 -26.61
C GLU A 114 -10.70 3.50 -26.15
N ALA A 115 -9.64 4.28 -26.37
CA ALA A 115 -8.28 3.93 -25.92
C ALA A 115 -8.17 3.82 -24.39
N GLU A 116 -8.88 4.64 -23.64
CA GLU A 116 -8.92 4.56 -22.16
C GLU A 116 -9.68 3.33 -21.68
N ILE A 117 -10.76 2.97 -22.37
CA ILE A 117 -11.52 1.75 -22.09
C ILE A 117 -10.64 0.52 -22.34
N GLU A 118 -9.94 0.47 -23.48
CA GLU A 118 -9.00 -0.61 -23.80
C GLU A 118 -7.87 -0.72 -22.78
N GLU A 119 -7.34 0.41 -22.31
CA GLU A 119 -6.34 0.44 -21.27
C GLU A 119 -6.87 -0.11 -19.94
N ALA A 120 -8.07 0.30 -19.53
CA ALA A 120 -8.71 -0.22 -18.32
C ALA A 120 -8.92 -1.74 -18.40
N VAL A 121 -9.44 -2.25 -19.52
CA VAL A 121 -9.61 -3.69 -19.75
C VAL A 121 -8.28 -4.42 -19.73
N ARG A 122 -7.22 -3.86 -20.33
CA ARG A 122 -5.86 -4.44 -20.29
C ARG A 122 -5.32 -4.52 -18.88
N ILE A 123 -5.52 -3.47 -18.06
CA ILE A 123 -5.14 -3.47 -16.66
C ILE A 123 -5.95 -4.54 -15.91
N MET A 124 -7.27 -4.58 -16.08
CA MET A 124 -8.12 -5.57 -15.42
C MET A 124 -7.73 -7.01 -15.76
N LYS A 125 -7.31 -7.31 -16.99
CA LYS A 125 -6.78 -8.62 -17.40
C LYS A 125 -5.53 -9.00 -16.61
N GLN A 126 -4.66 -8.05 -16.30
CA GLN A 126 -3.46 -8.28 -15.51
C GLN A 126 -3.77 -8.76 -14.08
N PHE A 127 -4.95 -8.42 -13.57
CA PHE A 127 -5.45 -8.80 -12.24
C PHE A 127 -6.51 -9.90 -12.31
N ASN A 128 -6.68 -10.56 -13.47
CA ASN A 128 -7.68 -11.59 -13.68
C ASN A 128 -9.11 -11.15 -13.28
N CYS A 129 -9.48 -9.91 -13.60
CA CYS A 129 -10.78 -9.33 -13.25
C CYS A 129 -11.51 -8.64 -14.42
N ASP A 130 -11.04 -8.78 -15.64
CA ASP A 130 -11.67 -8.22 -16.85
C ASP A 130 -13.09 -8.79 -17.10
N HIS A 131 -13.34 -10.04 -16.73
CA HIS A 131 -14.66 -10.66 -16.79
C HIS A 131 -15.69 -9.99 -15.84
N LEU A 132 -15.23 -9.14 -14.95
CA LEU A 132 -16.05 -8.38 -13.99
C LEU A 132 -16.43 -6.99 -14.54
N ALA A 133 -15.90 -6.56 -15.69
CA ALA A 133 -15.98 -5.18 -16.18
C ALA A 133 -17.41 -4.58 -16.11
N ASN A 134 -18.40 -5.36 -16.50
CA ASN A 134 -19.81 -4.95 -16.53
C ASN A 134 -20.60 -5.36 -15.27
N LYS A 135 -19.95 -5.93 -14.26
CA LYS A 135 -20.59 -6.23 -12.97
C LYS A 135 -20.61 -4.99 -12.10
N THR A 136 -21.74 -4.75 -11.45
CA THR A 136 -21.87 -3.71 -10.42
C THR A 136 -20.99 -4.05 -9.22
N PHE A 137 -20.26 -3.07 -8.72
CA PHE A 137 -19.27 -3.24 -7.64
C PHE A 137 -19.88 -3.80 -6.35
N GLU A 138 -21.15 -3.49 -6.08
CA GLU A 138 -21.90 -4.00 -4.93
C GLU A 138 -21.95 -5.54 -4.88
N TYR A 139 -22.01 -6.20 -6.04
CA TYR A 139 -22.14 -7.66 -6.13
C TYR A 139 -20.81 -8.41 -6.22
N LEU A 140 -19.70 -7.70 -6.12
CA LEU A 140 -18.38 -8.31 -6.15
C LEU A 140 -18.01 -8.87 -4.77
N SER A 141 -17.32 -10.02 -4.76
CA SER A 141 -16.67 -10.55 -3.56
C SER A 141 -15.57 -9.61 -3.07
N GLN A 142 -15.10 -9.80 -1.84
CA GLN A 142 -14.04 -8.96 -1.29
C GLN A 142 -12.75 -9.04 -2.11
N GLY A 143 -12.34 -10.24 -2.55
CA GLY A 143 -11.17 -10.42 -3.41
C GLY A 143 -11.34 -9.78 -4.78
N GLU A 144 -12.54 -9.87 -5.39
CA GLU A 144 -12.86 -9.19 -6.65
C GLU A 144 -12.77 -7.67 -6.48
N ARG A 145 -13.35 -7.10 -5.41
CA ARG A 145 -13.26 -5.67 -5.10
C ARG A 145 -11.83 -5.21 -4.91
N GLN A 146 -11.00 -6.02 -4.25
CA GLN A 146 -9.60 -5.71 -4.03
C GLN A 146 -8.83 -5.61 -5.36
N ARG A 147 -9.05 -6.56 -6.29
CA ARG A 147 -8.46 -6.54 -7.63
C ARG A 147 -8.90 -5.30 -8.43
N ILE A 148 -10.17 -4.94 -8.36
CA ILE A 148 -10.69 -3.73 -9.02
C ILE A 148 -10.04 -2.45 -8.45
N GLN A 149 -9.86 -2.36 -7.12
CA GLN A 149 -9.21 -1.20 -6.52
C GLN A 149 -7.73 -1.07 -6.91
N ILE A 150 -7.00 -2.19 -6.95
CA ILE A 150 -5.62 -2.17 -7.42
C ILE A 150 -5.57 -1.75 -8.89
N SER A 151 -6.46 -2.29 -9.73
CA SER A 151 -6.59 -1.89 -11.14
C SER A 151 -6.86 -0.40 -11.28
N ARG A 152 -7.77 0.14 -10.45
CA ARG A 152 -8.06 1.57 -10.37
C ARG A 152 -6.83 2.40 -10.00
N ALA A 153 -6.06 1.95 -9.00
CA ALA A 153 -4.86 2.65 -8.58
C ALA A 153 -3.76 2.64 -9.65
N ILE A 154 -3.62 1.55 -10.39
CA ILE A 154 -2.68 1.42 -11.53
C ILE A 154 -3.12 2.27 -12.73
N MET A 155 -4.44 2.43 -12.96
CA MET A 155 -4.97 3.25 -14.06
C MET A 155 -4.55 4.73 -13.94
N ALA A 156 -4.26 5.20 -12.72
CA ALA A 156 -3.67 6.52 -12.47
C ALA A 156 -2.22 6.66 -12.93
N ASN A 157 -1.55 5.57 -13.34
CA ASN A 157 -0.11 5.51 -13.64
C ASN A 157 0.75 6.16 -12.53
N PRO A 158 0.68 5.68 -11.28
CA PRO A 158 1.33 6.30 -10.14
C PRO A 158 2.84 6.06 -10.14
N ASP A 159 3.60 6.97 -9.51
CA ASP A 159 5.02 6.76 -9.21
C ASP A 159 5.22 5.86 -7.97
N ILE A 160 4.27 5.93 -7.03
CA ILE A 160 4.23 5.13 -5.80
C ILE A 160 2.87 4.43 -5.71
N LEU A 161 2.87 3.13 -5.43
CA LEU A 161 1.66 2.36 -5.14
C LEU A 161 1.72 1.84 -3.70
N ILE A 162 0.80 2.33 -2.88
CA ILE A 162 0.64 1.93 -1.47
C ILE A 162 -0.49 0.91 -1.38
N LEU A 163 -0.20 -0.27 -0.83
CA LEU A 163 -1.14 -1.35 -0.58
C LEU A 163 -1.28 -1.52 0.94
N ASP A 164 -2.35 -0.97 1.51
CA ASP A 164 -2.59 -0.93 2.97
C ASP A 164 -3.47 -2.10 3.39
N GLU A 165 -2.85 -3.15 3.93
CA GLU A 165 -3.47 -4.41 4.35
C GLU A 165 -4.35 -5.03 3.24
N PRO A 166 -3.82 -5.20 2.01
CA PRO A 166 -4.64 -5.57 0.86
C PRO A 166 -5.21 -6.99 0.94
N CYS A 167 -4.61 -7.85 1.76
CA CYS A 167 -5.06 -9.23 1.97
C CYS A 167 -6.08 -9.37 3.12
N GLY A 168 -6.43 -8.27 3.79
CA GLY A 168 -7.36 -8.30 4.92
C GLY A 168 -8.72 -8.88 4.55
N GLY A 169 -9.16 -9.93 5.26
CA GLY A 169 -10.45 -10.60 5.04
C GLY A 169 -10.54 -11.52 3.83
N LEU A 170 -9.43 -11.77 3.12
CA LEU A 170 -9.37 -12.76 2.04
C LEU A 170 -9.15 -14.16 2.62
N ASP A 171 -9.73 -15.16 1.97
CA ASP A 171 -9.36 -16.55 2.23
C ASP A 171 -7.93 -16.85 1.75
N ILE A 172 -7.41 -18.03 2.09
CA ILE A 172 -6.04 -18.42 1.79
C ILE A 172 -5.75 -18.39 0.29
N ILE A 173 -6.68 -18.86 -0.54
CA ILE A 173 -6.47 -18.96 -2.00
C ILE A 173 -6.48 -17.57 -2.63
N GLU A 174 -7.46 -16.73 -2.28
CA GLU A 174 -7.55 -15.36 -2.79
C GLU A 174 -6.34 -14.52 -2.34
N ARG A 175 -5.88 -14.71 -1.09
CA ARG A 175 -4.65 -14.06 -0.59
C ARG A 175 -3.44 -14.44 -1.44
N GLU A 176 -3.21 -15.73 -1.69
CA GLU A 176 -2.06 -16.19 -2.49
C GLU A 176 -2.14 -15.67 -3.94
N ASN A 177 -3.33 -15.70 -4.54
CA ASN A 177 -3.55 -15.15 -5.88
C ASN A 177 -3.21 -13.65 -5.96
N LEU A 178 -3.61 -12.88 -4.93
CA LEU A 178 -3.31 -11.46 -4.85
C LEU A 178 -1.81 -11.20 -4.65
N LEU A 179 -1.16 -11.94 -3.76
CA LEU A 179 0.28 -11.84 -3.52
C LEU A 179 1.09 -12.17 -4.78
N GLN A 180 0.74 -13.22 -5.51
CA GLN A 180 1.37 -13.54 -6.81
C GLN A 180 1.20 -12.42 -7.81
N THR A 181 0.04 -11.79 -7.86
CA THR A 181 -0.22 -10.65 -8.76
C THR A 181 0.65 -9.45 -8.39
N ILE A 182 0.81 -9.15 -7.09
CA ILE A 182 1.67 -8.07 -6.59
C ILE A 182 3.14 -8.35 -6.97
N GLU A 183 3.61 -9.59 -6.82
CA GLU A 183 4.95 -9.98 -7.21
C GLU A 183 5.20 -9.81 -8.73
N GLN A 184 4.22 -10.18 -9.57
CA GLN A 184 4.29 -9.95 -11.02
C GLN A 184 4.35 -8.45 -11.37
N ILE A 185 3.66 -7.58 -10.63
CA ILE A 185 3.73 -6.13 -10.83
C ILE A 185 5.13 -5.64 -10.48
N ALA A 186 5.66 -6.06 -9.33
CA ALA A 186 7.00 -5.67 -8.86
C ALA A 186 8.11 -6.03 -9.86
N GLY A 187 7.93 -7.11 -10.62
CA GLY A 187 8.89 -7.57 -11.64
C GLY A 187 8.85 -6.81 -12.97
N ARG A 188 7.98 -5.81 -13.15
CA ARG A 188 7.88 -5.06 -14.43
C ARG A 188 8.91 -3.95 -14.53
N GLU A 189 9.36 -3.67 -15.75
CA GLU A 189 10.36 -2.64 -16.03
C GLU A 189 9.92 -1.22 -15.61
N ASN A 190 8.62 -0.91 -15.75
CA ASN A 190 8.03 0.39 -15.36
C ASN A 190 7.08 0.25 -14.15
N CYS A 191 7.49 -0.54 -13.18
CA CYS A 191 6.72 -0.71 -11.94
C CYS A 191 6.78 0.57 -11.10
N PRO A 192 5.66 1.03 -10.49
CA PRO A 192 5.72 2.03 -9.44
C PRO A 192 6.51 1.50 -8.23
N THR A 193 7.08 2.39 -7.44
CA THR A 193 7.63 1.99 -6.14
C THR A 193 6.50 1.43 -5.27
N LEU A 194 6.60 0.15 -4.88
CA LEU A 194 5.59 -0.50 -4.05
C LEU A 194 5.87 -0.29 -2.57
N ILE A 195 4.83 0.08 -1.82
CA ILE A 195 4.83 0.11 -0.36
C ILE A 195 3.71 -0.80 0.11
N TYR A 196 4.08 -1.94 0.66
CA TYR A 196 3.17 -2.96 1.15
C TYR A 196 3.06 -2.87 2.67
N VAL A 197 1.87 -2.67 3.19
CA VAL A 197 1.64 -2.52 4.63
C VAL A 197 0.86 -3.71 5.14
N THR A 198 1.39 -4.37 6.17
CA THR A 198 0.77 -5.55 6.75
C THR A 198 1.13 -5.71 8.23
N HIS A 199 0.40 -6.59 8.91
CA HIS A 199 0.77 -7.12 10.22
C HIS A 199 1.12 -8.62 10.17
N HIS A 200 1.22 -9.20 8.96
CA HIS A 200 1.54 -10.59 8.67
C HIS A 200 2.93 -10.73 8.04
N VAL A 201 3.84 -11.43 8.72
CA VAL A 201 5.23 -11.64 8.22
C VAL A 201 5.24 -12.45 6.93
N GLU A 202 4.35 -13.42 6.80
CA GLU A 202 4.23 -14.30 5.64
C GLU A 202 3.75 -13.60 4.36
N GLU A 203 3.25 -12.37 4.47
CA GLU A 203 2.87 -11.56 3.30
C GLU A 203 4.04 -10.75 2.73
N ILE A 204 5.19 -10.71 3.42
CA ILE A 204 6.37 -9.99 2.95
C ILE A 204 7.08 -10.82 1.89
N LEU A 205 6.74 -10.56 0.63
CA LEU A 205 7.29 -11.25 -0.54
C LEU A 205 8.76 -10.91 -0.78
N PRO A 206 9.50 -11.75 -1.53
CA PRO A 206 10.89 -11.49 -1.92
C PRO A 206 11.09 -10.18 -2.70
N CYS A 207 10.09 -9.72 -3.44
CA CYS A 207 10.14 -8.45 -4.17
C CYS A 207 10.27 -7.23 -3.26
N PHE A 208 9.87 -7.31 -1.97
CA PHE A 208 10.08 -6.26 -0.98
C PHE A 208 11.46 -6.37 -0.37
N GLN A 209 12.45 -5.73 -1.01
CA GLN A 209 13.85 -5.83 -0.61
C GLN A 209 14.13 -5.16 0.74
N HIS A 210 13.26 -4.25 1.18
CA HIS A 210 13.42 -3.47 2.39
C HIS A 210 12.20 -3.60 3.29
N VAL A 211 12.44 -3.54 4.61
CA VAL A 211 11.38 -3.62 5.63
C VAL A 211 11.55 -2.51 6.65
N LEU A 212 10.45 -1.86 6.96
CA LEU A 212 10.28 -0.96 8.09
C LEU A 212 9.42 -1.65 9.15
N LEU A 213 9.94 -1.84 10.36
CA LEU A 213 9.17 -2.27 11.52
C LEU A 213 8.62 -1.05 12.26
N MET A 214 7.30 -0.94 12.37
CA MET A 214 6.65 0.13 13.10
C MET A 214 6.08 -0.35 14.44
N LYS A 215 6.51 0.27 15.54
CA LYS A 215 6.02 0.00 16.89
C LYS A 215 5.83 1.31 17.65
N ASP A 216 4.68 1.48 18.27
CA ASP A 216 4.36 2.63 19.13
C ASP A 216 4.66 4.00 18.47
N GLY A 217 4.34 4.13 17.17
CA GLY A 217 4.55 5.34 16.40
C GLY A 217 5.99 5.62 15.97
N LYS A 218 6.91 4.66 16.14
CA LYS A 218 8.34 4.78 15.82
C LYS A 218 8.77 3.79 14.74
N ASP A 219 9.87 4.12 14.09
CA ASP A 219 10.67 3.22 13.27
C ASP A 219 11.52 2.33 14.18
N ALA A 220 10.95 1.22 14.67
CA ALA A 220 11.61 0.32 15.61
C ALA A 220 12.84 -0.38 15.01
N ALA A 221 12.81 -0.70 13.72
CA ALA A 221 13.93 -1.17 12.91
C ALA A 221 13.68 -0.94 11.44
N THR A 222 14.74 -0.67 10.68
CA THR A 222 14.71 -0.45 9.24
C THR A 222 15.94 -1.09 8.61
N GLY A 223 15.76 -1.81 7.50
CA GLY A 223 16.87 -2.48 6.82
C GLY A 223 16.43 -3.32 5.65
N THR A 224 17.37 -4.13 5.12
CA THR A 224 17.00 -5.10 4.10
C THR A 224 16.13 -6.20 4.69
N ARG A 225 15.37 -6.87 3.83
CA ARG A 225 14.49 -7.97 4.21
C ARG A 225 15.25 -9.06 5.02
N GLU A 226 16.46 -9.40 4.59
CA GLU A 226 17.31 -10.41 5.24
C GLU A 226 17.82 -9.97 6.62
N GLN A 227 18.06 -8.66 6.80
CA GLN A 227 18.49 -8.09 8.09
C GLN A 227 17.34 -8.06 9.09
N ILE A 228 16.13 -7.77 8.62
CA ILE A 228 14.96 -7.56 9.48
C ILE A 228 14.22 -8.87 9.78
N LEU A 229 14.05 -9.76 8.77
CA LEU A 229 13.33 -11.01 8.98
C LEU A 229 14.24 -12.08 9.59
N THR A 230 14.64 -11.86 10.85
CA THR A 230 15.44 -12.78 11.66
C THR A 230 14.78 -13.03 13.01
N GLU A 231 14.99 -14.21 13.62
CA GLU A 231 14.40 -14.53 14.93
C GLU A 231 14.73 -13.50 16.01
N PRO A 232 15.97 -13.00 16.16
CA PRO A 232 16.30 -12.03 17.19
C PRO A 232 15.58 -10.69 17.00
N VAL A 233 15.53 -10.16 15.77
CA VAL A 233 14.88 -8.88 15.47
C VAL A 233 13.38 -8.99 15.67
N LEU A 234 12.76 -10.05 15.15
CA LEU A 234 11.31 -10.25 15.27
C LEU A 234 10.88 -10.56 16.71
N SER A 235 11.68 -11.34 17.48
CA SER A 235 11.39 -11.59 18.89
C SER A 235 11.43 -10.30 19.72
N ASN A 236 12.43 -9.45 19.50
CA ASN A 236 12.50 -8.13 20.13
C ASN A 236 11.32 -7.23 19.72
N PHE A 237 10.98 -7.21 18.43
CA PHE A 237 9.87 -6.43 17.91
C PHE A 237 8.53 -6.83 18.52
N PHE A 238 8.21 -8.13 18.52
CA PHE A 238 6.95 -8.65 19.08
C PHE A 238 6.95 -8.71 20.61
N GLY A 239 8.12 -8.62 21.26
CA GLY A 239 8.25 -8.79 22.71
C GLY A 239 7.93 -10.22 23.18
N ARG A 240 8.12 -11.20 22.31
CA ARG A 240 7.90 -12.63 22.52
C ARG A 240 8.92 -13.41 21.71
N ASP A 241 9.37 -14.55 22.25
CA ASP A 241 10.21 -15.45 21.50
C ASP A 241 9.44 -16.04 20.31
N VAL A 242 9.97 -15.86 19.12
CA VAL A 242 9.42 -16.41 17.90
C VAL A 242 10.42 -17.32 17.22
N SER A 243 9.94 -18.35 16.57
CA SER A 243 10.70 -19.14 15.60
C SER A 243 10.39 -18.65 14.19
N LEU A 244 11.41 -18.62 13.35
CA LEU A 244 11.30 -18.24 11.93
C LEU A 244 11.59 -19.43 11.04
N GLN A 245 10.68 -19.70 10.11
CA GLN A 245 10.89 -20.70 9.06
C GLN A 245 10.85 -19.99 7.70
N ILE A 246 11.86 -20.25 6.88
CA ILE A 246 11.87 -19.79 5.48
C ILE A 246 11.44 -20.94 4.59
N GLN A 247 10.38 -20.74 3.83
CA GLN A 247 9.85 -21.72 2.90
C GLN A 247 9.53 -21.04 1.57
N ARG A 248 10.16 -21.47 0.48
CA ARG A 248 10.04 -20.84 -0.85
C ARG A 248 10.28 -19.34 -0.81
N ASP A 249 11.38 -18.92 -0.16
CA ASP A 249 11.79 -17.52 0.05
C ASP A 249 10.79 -16.65 0.82
N ARG A 250 9.76 -17.25 1.45
CA ARG A 250 8.83 -16.55 2.34
C ARG A 250 9.09 -16.92 3.79
N ALA A 251 8.94 -15.94 4.66
CA ALA A 251 9.15 -16.07 6.09
C ALA A 251 7.83 -16.41 6.79
N TRP A 252 7.85 -17.39 7.66
CA TRP A 252 6.75 -17.80 8.51
C TRP A 252 7.20 -17.75 9.96
N ILE A 253 6.35 -17.22 10.84
CA ILE A 253 6.65 -17.14 12.26
C ILE A 253 5.68 -17.97 13.10
N ALA A 254 6.23 -18.55 14.18
CA ALA A 254 5.41 -19.12 15.25
C ALA A 254 5.92 -18.59 16.60
N VAL A 255 5.01 -18.32 17.52
CA VAL A 255 5.34 -17.94 18.90
C VAL A 255 5.76 -19.21 19.64
N LYS A 256 6.92 -19.15 20.35
CA LYS A 256 7.43 -20.24 21.18
C LYS A 256 6.74 -20.27 22.54
#